data_b7f4179ed525e5835ef5a7391b338b75
#
_entry.id   b7f4179ed525e5835ef5a7391b338b75
#
_cell.length_a   1.000
_cell.length_b   1.000
_cell.length_c   1.000
_cell.angle_alpha   90.00
_cell.angle_beta   90.00
_cell.angle_gamma   90.00
#
_symmetry.space_group_name_H-M   'P 1'
#
loop_
_entity.id
_entity.type
_entity.pdbx_description
1 polymer ?
#
loop_
_entity_poly.entity_id
_entity_poly.type
_entity_poly.pdbx_seq_one_letter_code
_entity_poly.pdbx_strand_id
1 'polypeptide(L)'
;MLPAVNRMRRTEDFRFAARTGLRRANRYFVLHVVEGEPGAGLLVGFTVSKKVGNAVVRNQVRRRLRHIMRDYLDIPAAMVVIRALPASAGTSSSVLRTALHKEFVALGLADE
;
A
#
# COMPACT_ATOMS: atom_id res chain seq x y z
N MET A 1 -4.32 3.19 -13.19
CA MET A 1 -5.35 3.03 -12.14
C MET A 1 -5.45 1.58 -11.70
N LEU A 2 -5.68 1.34 -10.42
CA LEU A 2 -5.78 -0.02 -9.89
C LEU A 2 -7.09 -0.68 -10.34
N PRO A 3 -7.06 -1.92 -10.87
CA PRO A 3 -8.30 -2.62 -11.25
C PRO A 3 -9.28 -2.75 -10.08
N ALA A 4 -10.57 -2.67 -10.37
CA ALA A 4 -11.61 -2.72 -9.35
C ALA A 4 -11.55 -3.99 -8.48
N VAL A 5 -11.21 -5.13 -9.08
CA VAL A 5 -11.10 -6.41 -8.37
C VAL A 5 -9.97 -6.44 -7.35
N ASN A 6 -8.99 -5.54 -7.49
CA ASN A 6 -7.85 -5.44 -6.58
C ASN A 6 -8.02 -4.36 -5.52
N ARG A 7 -9.16 -3.66 -5.49
CA ARG A 7 -9.40 -2.60 -4.51
C ARG A 7 -10.07 -3.16 -3.27
N MET A 8 -9.42 -2.96 -2.12
CA MET A 8 -10.00 -3.29 -0.83
C MET A 8 -11.08 -2.27 -0.48
N ARG A 9 -12.27 -2.72 -0.13
CA ARG A 9 -13.43 -1.83 0.15
C ARG A 9 -14.05 -2.08 1.51
N ARG A 10 -13.88 -3.28 2.08
CA ARG A 10 -14.56 -3.69 3.31
C ARG A 10 -13.73 -3.33 4.53
N THR A 11 -14.35 -2.70 5.50
CA THR A 11 -13.70 -2.36 6.78
C THR A 11 -13.10 -3.60 7.45
N GLU A 12 -13.77 -4.73 7.35
CA GLU A 12 -13.30 -6.01 7.90
C GLU A 12 -11.96 -6.44 7.32
N ASP A 13 -11.75 -6.21 6.02
CA ASP A 13 -10.50 -6.56 5.36
C ASP A 13 -9.35 -5.70 5.87
N PHE A 14 -9.58 -4.40 6.07
CA PHE A 14 -8.59 -3.51 6.67
C PHE A 14 -8.23 -3.94 8.08
N ARG A 15 -9.23 -4.29 8.89
CA ARG A 15 -9.02 -4.76 10.26
C ARG A 15 -8.27 -6.08 10.29
N PHE A 16 -8.65 -7.00 9.41
CA PHE A 16 -8.00 -8.31 9.31
C PHE A 16 -6.52 -8.14 8.96
N ALA A 17 -6.19 -7.34 7.96
CA ALA A 17 -4.81 -7.07 7.56
C ALA A 17 -4.00 -6.42 8.69
N ALA A 18 -4.58 -5.46 9.40
CA ALA A 18 -3.91 -4.79 10.51
C ALA A 18 -3.63 -5.74 11.67
N ARG A 19 -4.50 -6.72 11.89
CA ARG A 19 -4.43 -7.64 13.02
C ARG A 19 -3.51 -8.83 12.75
N THR A 20 -3.55 -9.36 11.52
CA THR A 20 -2.84 -10.62 11.18
C THR A 20 -1.67 -10.42 10.22
N GLY A 21 -1.59 -9.28 9.54
CA GLY A 21 -0.56 -9.01 8.54
C GLY A 21 0.81 -8.75 9.12
N LEU A 22 1.82 -9.00 8.31
CA LEU A 22 3.19 -8.59 8.60
C LEU A 22 3.25 -7.06 8.52
N ARG A 23 3.92 -6.42 9.48
CA ARG A 23 3.98 -4.96 9.57
C ARG A 23 5.36 -4.44 9.24
N ARG A 24 5.42 -3.48 8.32
CA ARG A 24 6.63 -2.72 8.02
C ARG A 24 6.31 -1.23 8.07
N ALA A 25 7.23 -0.44 8.59
CA ALA A 25 7.04 1.00 8.67
C ALA A 25 8.30 1.74 8.21
N ASN A 26 8.09 2.87 7.56
CA ASN A 26 9.15 3.84 7.26
C ASN A 26 8.60 5.25 7.47
N ARG A 27 9.34 6.29 7.04
CA ARG A 27 8.88 7.66 7.28
C ARG A 27 7.65 8.06 6.46
N TYR A 28 7.35 7.33 5.37
CA TYR A 28 6.27 7.70 4.44
C TYR A 28 4.98 6.94 4.68
N PHE A 29 5.06 5.69 5.14
CA PHE A 29 3.88 4.85 5.32
C PHE A 29 4.12 3.67 6.25
N VAL A 30 3.01 3.08 6.68
CA VAL A 30 3.01 1.81 7.39
C VAL A 30 2.32 0.79 6.49
N LEU A 31 2.98 -0.36 6.28
CA LEU A 31 2.44 -1.47 5.52
C LEU A 31 1.91 -2.55 6.42
N HIS A 32 0.78 -3.14 6.04
CA HIS A 32 0.31 -4.42 6.58
C HIS A 32 0.12 -5.36 5.41
N VAL A 33 0.80 -6.49 5.42
CA VAL A 33 0.77 -7.46 4.32
C VAL A 33 0.31 -8.82 4.84
N VAL A 34 -0.73 -9.35 4.24
CA VAL A 34 -1.19 -10.73 4.46
C VAL A 34 -0.66 -11.56 3.30
N GLU A 35 0.15 -12.57 3.61
CA GLU A 35 0.74 -13.44 2.60
C GLU A 35 -0.32 -14.26 1.86
N GLY A 36 -0.02 -14.63 0.62
CA GLY A 36 -0.91 -15.42 -0.21
C GLY A 36 -0.19 -15.91 -1.46
N GLU A 37 -0.93 -16.61 -2.31
CA GLU A 37 -0.38 -17.14 -3.56
C GLU A 37 -0.23 -16.04 -4.61
N PRO A 38 0.86 -16.05 -5.40
CA PRO A 38 1.02 -15.12 -6.51
C PRO A 38 -0.15 -15.23 -7.49
N GLY A 39 -0.71 -14.09 -7.86
CA GLY A 39 -1.80 -14.05 -8.84
C GLY A 39 -3.17 -14.50 -8.32
N ALA A 40 -3.31 -14.71 -7.02
CA ALA A 40 -4.57 -15.18 -6.42
C ALA A 40 -5.59 -14.07 -6.15
N GLY A 41 -5.39 -12.87 -6.71
CA GLY A 41 -6.32 -11.75 -6.53
C GLY A 41 -5.97 -10.87 -5.34
N LEU A 42 -4.82 -10.23 -5.39
CA LEU A 42 -4.37 -9.30 -4.36
C LEU A 42 -5.39 -8.18 -4.12
N LEU A 43 -5.76 -7.97 -2.86
CA LEU A 43 -6.55 -6.82 -2.44
C LEU A 43 -5.63 -5.75 -1.87
N VAL A 44 -5.77 -4.53 -2.38
CA VAL A 44 -4.96 -3.38 -1.94
C VAL A 44 -5.86 -2.31 -1.36
N GLY A 45 -5.55 -1.88 -0.15
CA GLY A 45 -6.24 -0.81 0.54
C GLY A 45 -5.31 0.32 0.92
N PHE A 46 -5.85 1.53 0.92
CA PHE A 46 -5.11 2.73 1.31
C PHE A 46 -5.85 3.47 2.40
N THR A 47 -5.14 3.87 3.45
CA THR A 47 -5.68 4.74 4.48
C THR A 47 -4.87 6.03 4.51
N VAL A 48 -5.53 7.15 4.27
CA VAL A 48 -4.90 8.47 4.26
C VAL A 48 -5.72 9.39 5.16
N SER A 49 -5.23 9.63 6.36
CA SER A 49 -5.93 10.44 7.35
C SER A 49 -5.76 11.94 7.10
N LYS A 50 -6.56 12.73 7.81
CA LYS A 50 -6.48 14.20 7.76
C LYS A 50 -5.12 14.72 8.20
N LYS A 51 -4.34 13.95 8.94
CA LYS A 51 -2.98 14.33 9.38
C LYS A 51 -2.01 14.47 8.21
N VAL A 52 -2.28 13.82 7.09
CA VAL A 52 -1.45 13.92 5.87
C VAL A 52 -1.66 15.27 5.18
N GLY A 53 -2.87 15.78 5.19
CA GLY A 53 -3.20 17.04 4.57
C GLY A 53 -4.68 17.19 4.27
N ASN A 54 -5.03 18.22 3.50
CA ASN A 54 -6.40 18.45 3.06
C ASN A 54 -6.83 17.41 2.00
N ALA A 55 -8.07 17.49 1.55
CA ALA A 55 -8.63 16.52 0.62
C ALA A 55 -7.85 16.43 -0.69
N VAL A 56 -7.35 17.56 -1.20
CA VAL A 56 -6.56 17.59 -2.45
C VAL A 56 -5.25 16.83 -2.26
N VAL A 57 -4.55 17.09 -1.16
CA VAL A 57 -3.27 16.42 -0.84
C VAL A 57 -3.51 14.92 -0.63
N ARG A 58 -4.54 14.55 0.13
CA ARG A 58 -4.85 13.13 0.38
C ARG A 58 -5.18 12.38 -0.90
N ASN A 59 -5.95 12.97 -1.79
CA ASN A 59 -6.28 12.36 -3.08
C ASN A 59 -5.05 12.19 -3.96
N GLN A 60 -4.14 13.16 -3.92
CA GLN A 60 -2.88 13.10 -4.66
C GLN A 60 -2.01 11.94 -4.18
N VAL A 61 -1.90 11.75 -2.86
CA VAL A 61 -1.15 10.65 -2.26
C VAL A 61 -1.78 9.30 -2.66
N ARG A 62 -3.10 9.16 -2.55
CA ARG A 62 -3.81 7.93 -2.97
C ARG A 62 -3.54 7.61 -4.42
N ARG A 63 -3.62 8.61 -5.30
CA ARG A 63 -3.42 8.41 -6.74
C ARG A 63 -2.00 7.91 -7.04
N ARG A 64 -1.00 8.50 -6.38
CA ARG A 64 0.39 8.07 -6.54
C ARG A 64 0.59 6.64 -6.08
N LEU A 65 0.05 6.28 -4.92
CA LEU A 65 0.17 4.93 -4.38
C LEU A 65 -0.56 3.90 -5.24
N ARG A 66 -1.76 4.23 -5.74
CA ARG A 66 -2.50 3.34 -6.65
C ARG A 66 -1.72 3.07 -7.92
N HIS A 67 -1.13 4.12 -8.48
CA HIS A 67 -0.33 4.01 -9.69
C HIS A 67 0.88 3.10 -9.48
N ILE A 68 1.55 3.25 -8.34
CA ILE A 68 2.69 2.40 -7.99
C ILE A 68 2.24 0.95 -7.81
N MET A 69 1.19 0.71 -7.04
CA MET A 69 0.72 -0.65 -6.74
C MET A 69 0.26 -1.43 -7.96
N ARG A 70 -0.10 -0.75 -9.03
CA ARG A 70 -0.45 -1.41 -10.29
C ARG A 70 0.65 -2.34 -10.79
N ASP A 71 1.91 -2.02 -10.49
CA ASP A 71 3.06 -2.81 -10.91
C ASP A 71 3.41 -3.95 -9.95
N TYR A 72 2.67 -4.10 -8.85
CA TYR A 72 2.94 -5.08 -7.81
C TYR A 72 1.78 -6.07 -7.58
N LEU A 73 0.85 -6.19 -8.52
CA LEU A 73 -0.32 -7.05 -8.34
C LEU A 73 0.01 -8.54 -8.35
N ASP A 74 1.20 -8.92 -8.81
CA ASP A 74 1.65 -10.30 -8.89
C ASP A 74 2.50 -10.76 -7.70
N ILE A 75 2.72 -9.90 -6.72
CA ILE A 75 3.48 -10.30 -5.52
C ILE A 75 2.72 -11.37 -4.74
N PRO A 76 3.42 -12.25 -4.00
CA PRO A 76 2.79 -13.35 -3.24
C PRO A 76 2.13 -12.83 -1.96
N ALA A 77 1.06 -12.08 -2.12
CA ALA A 77 0.30 -11.51 -1.03
C ALA A 77 -1.20 -11.58 -1.34
N ALA A 78 -2.00 -11.81 -0.30
CA ALA A 78 -3.45 -11.78 -0.39
C ALA A 78 -4.00 -10.37 -0.17
N MET A 79 -3.38 -9.62 0.74
CA MET A 79 -3.79 -8.26 1.09
C MET A 79 -2.57 -7.39 1.34
N VAL A 80 -2.64 -6.14 0.87
CA VAL A 80 -1.67 -5.09 1.22
C VAL A 80 -2.45 -3.85 1.62
N VAL A 81 -2.21 -3.37 2.84
CA VAL A 81 -2.77 -2.09 3.29
C VAL A 81 -1.62 -1.10 3.47
N ILE A 82 -1.74 0.03 2.82
CA ILE A 82 -0.76 1.13 2.91
C ILE A 82 -1.41 2.29 3.64
N ARG A 83 -0.92 2.55 4.84
CA ARG A 83 -1.32 3.71 5.64
C ARG A 83 -0.33 4.83 5.40
N ALA A 84 -0.75 5.89 4.73
CA ALA A 84 0.12 7.03 4.46
C ALA A 84 0.38 7.84 5.74
N LEU A 85 1.63 8.24 5.92
CA LEU A 85 2.06 9.10 7.02
C LEU A 85 2.25 10.55 6.50
N PRO A 86 2.29 11.55 7.37
CA PRO A 86 2.41 12.95 6.94
C PRO A 86 3.56 13.24 5.98
N ALA A 87 4.70 12.55 6.13
CA ALA A 87 5.85 12.76 5.25
C ALA A 87 5.58 12.36 3.78
N SER A 88 4.52 11.60 3.50
CA SER A 88 4.16 11.24 2.12
C SER A 88 3.57 12.42 1.34
N ALA A 89 3.06 13.43 2.04
CA ALA A 89 2.50 14.62 1.41
C ALA A 89 3.58 15.35 0.61
N GLY A 90 3.29 15.66 -0.66
CA GLY A 90 4.22 16.35 -1.54
C GLY A 90 5.43 15.53 -2.00
N THR A 91 5.53 14.28 -1.58
CA THR A 91 6.63 13.41 -1.97
C THR A 91 6.36 12.83 -3.37
N SER A 92 7.38 12.83 -4.23
CA SER A 92 7.23 12.36 -5.60
C SER A 92 6.90 10.87 -5.67
N SER A 93 6.25 10.48 -6.78
CA SER A 93 5.95 9.07 -7.04
C SER A 93 7.21 8.21 -7.07
N SER A 94 8.32 8.72 -7.62
CA SER A 94 9.56 7.94 -7.69
C SER A 94 10.14 7.65 -6.31
N VAL A 95 10.09 8.62 -5.39
CA VAL A 95 10.55 8.41 -4.01
C VAL A 95 9.66 7.43 -3.28
N LEU A 96 8.34 7.56 -3.42
CA LEU A 96 7.39 6.64 -2.79
C LEU A 96 7.54 5.22 -3.36
N ARG A 97 7.76 5.08 -4.67
CA ARG A 97 7.99 3.79 -5.32
C ARG A 97 9.24 3.11 -4.78
N THR A 98 10.34 3.83 -4.68
CA THR A 98 11.59 3.30 -4.13
C THR A 98 11.41 2.83 -2.70
N ALA A 99 10.73 3.63 -1.87
CA ALA A 99 10.46 3.29 -0.48
C ALA A 99 9.57 2.04 -0.37
N LEU A 100 8.55 1.92 -1.20
CA LEU A 100 7.64 0.78 -1.20
C LEU A 100 8.35 -0.49 -1.68
N HIS A 101 9.12 -0.39 -2.76
CA HIS A 101 9.87 -1.53 -3.29
C HIS A 101 10.85 -2.08 -2.25
N LYS A 102 11.54 -1.20 -1.54
CA LYS A 102 12.45 -1.59 -0.48
C LYS A 102 11.76 -2.41 0.60
N GLU A 103 10.54 -2.03 0.99
CA GLU A 103 9.79 -2.78 1.99
C GLU A 103 9.34 -4.14 1.46
N PHE A 104 8.92 -4.22 0.22
CA PHE A 104 8.55 -5.50 -0.40
C PHE A 104 9.76 -6.44 -0.51
N VAL A 105 10.92 -5.92 -0.86
CA VAL A 105 12.17 -6.70 -0.88
C VAL A 105 12.48 -7.23 0.52
N ALA A 106 12.36 -6.39 1.55
CA ALA A 106 12.61 -6.77 2.94
C ALA A 106 11.66 -7.87 3.41
N LEU A 107 10.44 -7.92 2.88
CA LEU A 107 9.45 -8.95 3.19
C LEU A 107 9.59 -10.20 2.32
N GLY A 108 10.51 -10.21 1.36
CA GLY A 108 10.69 -11.31 0.43
C GLY A 108 9.62 -11.39 -0.65
N LEU A 109 8.90 -10.29 -0.89
CA LEU A 109 7.81 -10.24 -1.86
C LEU A 109 8.22 -9.74 -3.23
N ALA A 110 9.39 -9.14 -3.35
CA ALA A 110 9.94 -8.61 -4.59
C ALA A 110 11.45 -8.84 -4.63
N ASP A 111 11.99 -8.89 -5.81
CA ASP A 111 13.44 -9.00 -6.03
C ASP A 111 14.08 -7.61 -6.01
N GLU A 112 15.32 -7.55 -5.63
CA GLU A 112 16.09 -6.30 -5.63
C GLU A 112 16.24 -5.69 -7.07
#